data_24a424e4e69e8e52ffa69fd1a73041e8
#
_entry.id   24a424e4e69e8e52ffa69fd1a73041e8
#
_cell.length_a   1.000
_cell.length_b   1.000
_cell.length_c   1.000
_cell.angle_alpha   90.00
_cell.angle_beta   90.00
_cell.angle_gamma   90.00
#
_symmetry.space_group_name_H-M   'P 1'
#
loop_
_entity.id
_entity.type
_entity.pdbx_description
1 polymer ?
#
loop_
_entity_poly.entity_id
_entity_poly.type
_entity_poly.pdbx_seq_one_letter_code
_entity_poly.pdbx_strand_id
1 'polypeptide(L)'
;MRKIYICVIFLLSSVIAEDHTIAVLDFTGEGIHADELKSLSEQFRIELLKMDTLKVQDYDDMYRILEDAGYVAPSCNTIACGVISSMLLEQELMVSAHIAKIGEVYVVEARLFNSENGRVINFITYDHELTLEGLNTRGMHNVAEQLMSSRVPMEVHLRQNLVYIKSKPSGAMLRVGNDTLSGVT
;
A
#
# COMPACT_ATOMS: atom_id res chain seq x y z
N MET A 1 5.96 2.37 -67.98
CA MET A 1 6.74 2.54 -66.77
C MET A 1 5.85 2.99 -65.67
N ARG A 2 5.42 2.07 -64.80
CA ARG A 2 4.41 2.30 -63.76
C ARG A 2 5.10 2.54 -62.45
N LYS A 3 5.08 3.79 -61.96
CA LYS A 3 5.70 4.19 -60.69
C LYS A 3 4.84 3.68 -59.54
N ILE A 4 5.35 2.69 -58.79
CA ILE A 4 4.76 2.17 -57.56
C ILE A 4 5.18 3.13 -56.43
N TYR A 5 4.26 3.93 -55.89
CA TYR A 5 4.42 4.68 -54.68
C TYR A 5 4.20 3.75 -53.50
N ILE A 6 5.29 3.33 -52.85
CA ILE A 6 5.23 2.62 -51.58
C ILE A 6 4.97 3.68 -50.50
N CYS A 7 3.72 3.74 -50.07
CA CYS A 7 3.33 4.57 -48.92
C CYS A 7 3.73 3.83 -47.64
N VAL A 8 4.88 4.17 -47.08
CA VAL A 8 5.33 3.66 -45.79
C VAL A 8 4.55 4.40 -44.72
N ILE A 9 3.47 3.79 -44.28
CA ILE A 9 2.71 4.25 -43.10
C ILE A 9 3.53 3.88 -41.87
N PHE A 10 4.28 4.84 -41.36
CA PHE A 10 4.88 4.76 -40.05
C PHE A 10 3.75 4.79 -39.01
N LEU A 11 3.30 3.61 -38.57
CA LEU A 11 2.46 3.48 -37.38
C LEU A 11 3.32 3.91 -36.18
N LEU A 12 3.20 5.19 -35.80
CA LEU A 12 3.59 5.64 -34.48
C LEU A 12 2.67 4.94 -33.45
N SER A 13 3.08 3.79 -32.98
CA SER A 13 2.54 3.24 -31.74
C SER A 13 3.01 4.13 -30.61
N SER A 14 2.22 5.12 -30.24
CA SER A 14 2.36 5.83 -28.99
C SER A 14 2.21 4.77 -27.89
N VAL A 15 3.33 4.40 -27.28
CA VAL A 15 3.32 3.68 -26.01
C VAL A 15 2.74 4.67 -25.01
N ILE A 16 1.46 4.52 -24.72
CA ILE A 16 0.82 5.24 -23.60
C ILE A 16 1.45 4.56 -22.37
N ALA A 17 2.34 5.27 -21.68
CA ALA A 17 2.74 4.88 -20.35
C ALA A 17 1.48 4.95 -19.48
N GLU A 18 1.05 3.82 -18.94
CA GLU A 18 -0.09 3.76 -18.03
C GLU A 18 0.43 4.22 -16.66
N ASP A 19 0.04 5.43 -16.27
CA ASP A 19 0.37 5.99 -14.95
C ASP A 19 -0.50 5.28 -13.92
N HIS A 20 0.12 4.57 -12.98
CA HIS A 20 -0.60 3.94 -11.88
C HIS A 20 -0.89 4.93 -10.77
N THR A 21 -2.14 4.97 -10.32
CA THR A 21 -2.53 5.79 -9.16
C THR A 21 -2.22 5.06 -7.86
N ILE A 22 -1.63 5.77 -6.89
CA ILE A 22 -1.19 5.18 -5.63
C ILE A 22 -1.50 6.09 -4.44
N ALA A 23 -2.06 5.52 -3.38
CA ALA A 23 -2.19 6.19 -2.09
C ALA A 23 -1.20 5.63 -1.07
N VAL A 24 -0.71 6.48 -0.19
CA VAL A 24 0.16 6.10 0.93
C VAL A 24 -0.51 6.50 2.23
N LEU A 25 -0.92 5.52 3.02
CA LEU A 25 -1.47 5.73 4.35
C LEU A 25 -0.37 6.20 5.32
N ASP A 26 -0.77 6.85 6.40
CA ASP A 26 0.18 7.18 7.45
C ASP A 26 0.75 5.91 8.08
N PHE A 27 2.04 5.92 8.30
CA PHE A 27 2.74 4.78 8.88
C PHE A 27 2.35 4.61 10.35
N THR A 28 2.25 3.37 10.77
CA THR A 28 2.10 3.01 12.17
C THR A 28 3.44 2.61 12.75
N GLY A 29 3.58 2.62 14.07
CA GLY A 29 4.86 2.18 14.63
C GLY A 29 4.85 1.97 16.12
N GLU A 30 5.93 1.32 16.60
CA GLU A 30 6.21 1.06 17.99
C GLU A 30 7.58 1.64 18.37
N GLY A 31 7.63 2.36 19.49
CA GLY A 31 8.87 3.00 19.96
C GLY A 31 9.29 4.24 19.18
N ILE A 32 8.38 4.84 18.42
CA ILE A 32 8.57 6.04 17.59
C ILE A 32 7.40 6.99 17.84
N HIS A 33 7.66 8.29 17.91
CA HIS A 33 6.60 9.28 18.11
C HIS A 33 5.73 9.46 16.86
N ALA A 34 4.46 9.81 17.08
CA ALA A 34 3.50 9.97 15.98
C ALA A 34 3.93 11.01 14.93
N ASP A 35 4.52 12.13 15.36
CA ASP A 35 5.03 13.16 14.46
C ASP A 35 6.23 12.66 13.62
N GLU A 36 7.04 11.79 14.17
CA GLU A 36 8.16 11.16 13.46
C GLU A 36 7.64 10.17 12.41
N LEU A 37 6.63 9.36 12.76
CA LEU A 37 5.97 8.45 11.83
C LEU A 37 5.30 9.21 10.67
N LYS A 38 4.65 10.34 10.98
CA LYS A 38 4.08 11.21 9.96
C LYS A 38 5.16 11.76 9.03
N SER A 39 6.28 12.23 9.56
CA SER A 39 7.43 12.70 8.76
C SER A 39 7.99 11.60 7.85
N LEU A 40 8.09 10.37 8.34
CA LEU A 40 8.54 9.21 7.55
C LEU A 40 7.55 8.88 6.42
N SER A 41 6.24 8.94 6.69
CA SER A 41 5.20 8.73 5.69
C SER A 41 5.26 9.80 4.59
N GLU A 42 5.45 11.06 4.97
CA GLU A 42 5.61 12.18 4.05
C GLU A 42 6.84 12.03 3.18
N GLN A 43 7.99 11.70 3.79
CA GLN A 43 9.22 11.47 3.02
C GLN A 43 9.07 10.32 2.04
N PHE A 44 8.40 9.24 2.44
CA PHE A 44 8.11 8.12 1.55
C PHE A 44 7.25 8.55 0.35
N ARG A 45 6.20 9.37 0.57
CA ARG A 45 5.39 9.97 -0.53
C ARG A 45 6.25 10.77 -1.49
N ILE A 46 7.18 11.58 -0.95
CA ILE A 46 8.12 12.37 -1.76
C ILE A 46 9.01 11.45 -2.62
N GLU A 47 9.46 10.32 -2.08
CA GLU A 47 10.27 9.38 -2.87
C GLU A 47 9.44 8.74 -4.01
N LEU A 48 8.18 8.41 -3.76
CA LEU A 48 7.29 7.91 -4.83
C LEU A 48 6.99 8.95 -5.90
N LEU A 49 6.84 10.23 -5.53
CA LEU A 49 6.63 11.33 -6.49
C LEU A 49 7.79 11.54 -7.46
N LYS A 50 8.99 11.03 -7.13
CA LYS A 50 10.15 11.07 -8.04
C LYS A 50 10.10 9.96 -9.11
N MET A 51 9.14 9.05 -9.01
CA MET A 51 8.97 7.96 -9.97
C MET A 51 7.97 8.37 -11.05
N ASP A 52 8.43 8.55 -12.27
CA ASP A 52 7.64 9.09 -13.41
C ASP A 52 6.41 8.25 -13.79
N THR A 53 6.32 7.01 -13.29
CA THR A 53 5.22 6.06 -13.61
C THR A 53 4.12 6.03 -12.56
N LEU A 54 4.22 6.84 -11.51
CA LEU A 54 3.28 6.86 -10.40
C LEU A 54 2.61 8.23 -10.25
N LYS A 55 1.29 8.20 -10.08
CA LYS A 55 0.49 9.35 -9.69
C LYS A 55 0.09 9.20 -8.22
N VAL A 56 0.84 9.85 -7.35
CA VAL A 56 0.63 9.77 -5.90
C VAL A 56 -0.57 10.63 -5.51
N GLN A 57 -1.50 10.05 -4.73
CA GLN A 57 -2.66 10.75 -4.17
C GLN A 57 -2.21 11.87 -3.24
N ASP A 58 -2.84 13.04 -3.38
CA ASP A 58 -2.63 14.17 -2.47
C ASP A 58 -3.03 13.79 -1.04
N TYR A 59 -2.23 14.23 -0.07
CA TYR A 59 -2.43 13.87 1.34
C TYR A 59 -3.71 14.49 1.92
N ASP A 60 -3.95 15.76 1.65
CA ASP A 60 -5.09 16.47 2.22
C ASP A 60 -6.41 15.95 1.64
N ASP A 61 -6.41 15.63 0.34
CA ASP A 61 -7.55 15.00 -0.31
C ASP A 61 -7.79 13.59 0.23
N MET A 62 -6.74 12.79 0.42
CA MET A 62 -6.83 11.47 1.03
C MET A 62 -7.41 11.55 2.45
N TYR A 63 -6.87 12.45 3.26
CA TYR A 63 -7.33 12.64 4.64
C TYR A 63 -8.81 13.01 4.68
N ARG A 64 -9.24 13.98 3.86
CA ARG A 64 -10.63 14.43 3.79
C ARG A 64 -11.58 13.30 3.37
N ILE A 65 -11.24 12.51 2.37
CA ILE A 65 -12.08 11.39 1.91
C ILE A 65 -12.24 10.35 3.02
N LEU A 66 -11.16 10.01 3.73
CA LEU A 66 -11.20 9.02 4.80
C LEU A 66 -11.96 9.55 6.03
N GLU A 67 -11.80 10.83 6.38
CA GLU A 67 -12.53 11.49 7.49
C GLU A 67 -14.02 11.55 7.20
N ASP A 68 -14.44 11.95 6.00
CA ASP A 68 -15.83 11.97 5.55
C ASP A 68 -16.48 10.59 5.61
N ALA A 69 -15.70 9.53 5.40
CA ALA A 69 -16.14 8.14 5.53
C ALA A 69 -16.13 7.62 6.99
N GLY A 70 -15.75 8.45 7.97
CA GLY A 70 -15.72 8.11 9.40
C GLY A 70 -14.41 7.49 9.87
N TYR A 71 -13.35 7.56 9.08
CA TYR A 71 -12.01 7.13 9.49
C TYR A 71 -11.26 8.30 10.13
N VAL A 72 -11.01 8.21 11.44
CA VAL A 72 -10.44 9.32 12.24
C VAL A 72 -8.91 9.44 12.05
N ALA A 73 -8.24 8.39 11.58
CA ALA A 73 -6.80 8.41 11.34
C ALA A 73 -6.48 7.61 10.08
N PRO A 74 -5.80 8.21 9.10
CA PRO A 74 -5.45 7.55 7.85
C PRO A 74 -4.27 6.58 8.02
N SER A 75 -4.22 5.86 9.14
CA SER A 75 -3.18 4.88 9.45
C SER A 75 -3.77 3.48 9.58
N CYS A 76 -3.16 2.52 8.90
CA CYS A 76 -3.60 1.14 8.91
C CYS A 76 -2.44 0.19 9.16
N ASN A 77 -2.60 -0.66 10.18
CA ASN A 77 -1.66 -1.73 10.46
C ASN A 77 -2.19 -3.13 10.05
N THR A 78 -3.41 -3.20 9.54
CA THR A 78 -4.02 -4.46 9.09
C THR A 78 -4.32 -4.44 7.59
N ILE A 79 -4.28 -5.62 6.96
CA ILE A 79 -4.65 -5.78 5.55
C ILE A 79 -6.10 -5.34 5.31
N ALA A 80 -7.02 -5.70 6.21
CA ALA A 80 -8.43 -5.35 6.07
C ALA A 80 -8.66 -3.83 6.05
N CYS A 81 -7.99 -3.10 6.92
CA CYS A 81 -8.05 -1.65 6.94
C CYS A 81 -7.47 -1.04 5.64
N GLY A 82 -6.32 -1.54 5.17
CA GLY A 82 -5.73 -1.10 3.90
C GLY A 82 -6.68 -1.30 2.71
N VAL A 83 -7.32 -2.45 2.62
CA VAL A 83 -8.29 -2.76 1.56
C VAL A 83 -9.50 -1.82 1.61
N ILE A 84 -10.07 -1.58 2.79
CA ILE A 84 -11.22 -0.68 2.91
C ILE A 84 -10.83 0.75 2.53
N SER A 85 -9.69 1.23 3.01
CA SER A 85 -9.20 2.57 2.67
C SER A 85 -8.95 2.70 1.16
N SER A 86 -8.41 1.67 0.51
CA SER A 86 -8.16 1.69 -0.93
C SER A 86 -9.44 1.79 -1.75
N MET A 87 -10.50 1.10 -1.33
CA MET A 87 -11.81 1.17 -1.99
C MET A 87 -12.43 2.56 -1.86
N LEU A 88 -12.24 3.23 -0.72
CA LEU A 88 -12.76 4.58 -0.49
C LEU A 88 -11.99 5.64 -1.30
N LEU A 89 -10.69 5.44 -1.49
CA LEU A 89 -9.83 6.38 -2.19
C LEU A 89 -9.82 6.21 -3.71
N GLU A 90 -10.43 5.14 -4.22
CA GLU A 90 -10.50 4.81 -5.65
C GLU A 90 -9.11 4.79 -6.33
N GLN A 91 -8.08 4.38 -5.58
CA GLN A 91 -6.73 4.26 -6.12
C GLN A 91 -6.45 2.83 -6.56
N GLU A 92 -5.63 2.64 -7.60
CA GLU A 92 -5.24 1.29 -8.07
C GLU A 92 -4.32 0.58 -7.09
N LEU A 93 -3.41 1.35 -6.50
CA LEU A 93 -2.40 0.86 -5.58
C LEU A 93 -2.50 1.57 -4.24
N MET A 94 -2.13 0.86 -3.19
CA MET A 94 -2.02 1.43 -1.86
C MET A 94 -0.81 0.91 -1.12
N VAL A 95 -0.16 1.79 -0.38
CA VAL A 95 0.93 1.45 0.54
C VAL A 95 0.50 1.64 1.97
N SER A 96 0.82 0.67 2.81
CA SER A 96 0.86 0.81 4.26
C SER A 96 2.20 0.35 4.79
N ALA A 97 2.68 0.95 5.88
CA ALA A 97 3.88 0.48 6.54
C ALA A 97 3.75 0.52 8.07
N HIS A 98 4.51 -0.36 8.69
CA HIS A 98 4.70 -0.40 10.13
C HIS A 98 6.19 -0.31 10.45
N ILE A 99 6.55 0.52 11.42
CA ILE A 99 7.94 0.75 11.80
C ILE A 99 8.11 0.45 13.28
N ALA A 100 8.98 -0.50 13.61
CA ALA A 100 9.31 -0.84 14.99
C ALA A 100 10.74 -0.44 15.32
N LYS A 101 10.94 0.22 16.47
CA LYS A 101 12.27 0.46 17.00
C LYS A 101 12.64 -0.67 17.96
N ILE A 102 13.62 -1.49 17.58
CA ILE A 102 14.10 -2.63 18.36
C ILE A 102 15.57 -2.37 18.74
N GLY A 103 15.79 -1.92 19.96
CA GLY A 103 17.13 -1.45 20.38
C GLY A 103 17.58 -0.25 19.56
N GLU A 104 18.68 -0.38 18.85
CA GLU A 104 19.23 0.65 17.96
C GLU A 104 18.81 0.48 16.48
N VAL A 105 17.96 -0.51 16.18
CA VAL A 105 17.54 -0.82 14.82
C VAL A 105 16.09 -0.39 14.60
N TYR A 106 15.81 0.25 13.46
CA TYR A 106 14.48 0.50 12.97
C TYR A 106 14.12 -0.55 11.91
N VAL A 107 13.08 -1.31 12.17
CA VAL A 107 12.55 -2.33 11.24
C VAL A 107 11.33 -1.76 10.56
N VAL A 108 11.38 -1.60 9.24
CA VAL A 108 10.28 -1.11 8.41
C VAL A 108 9.65 -2.28 7.68
N GLU A 109 8.40 -2.56 7.96
CA GLU A 109 7.58 -3.49 7.19
C GLU A 109 6.64 -2.70 6.28
N ALA A 110 6.87 -2.74 4.98
CA ALA A 110 6.04 -2.06 4.00
C ALA A 110 5.30 -3.05 3.09
N ARG A 111 4.04 -2.73 2.78
CA ARG A 111 3.15 -3.53 1.94
C ARG A 111 2.56 -2.69 0.83
N LEU A 112 2.60 -3.24 -0.38
CA LEU A 112 1.92 -2.71 -1.56
C LEU A 112 0.70 -3.58 -1.85
N PHE A 113 -0.48 -2.96 -1.90
CA PHE A 113 -1.73 -3.63 -2.21
C PHE A 113 -2.24 -3.24 -3.59
N ASN A 114 -2.88 -4.18 -4.26
CA ASN A 114 -3.81 -3.86 -5.33
C ASN A 114 -5.18 -3.57 -4.70
N SER A 115 -5.72 -2.39 -4.97
CA SER A 115 -6.97 -1.91 -4.36
C SER A 115 -8.20 -2.64 -4.88
N GLU A 116 -8.18 -3.07 -6.14
CA GLU A 116 -9.32 -3.73 -6.78
C GLU A 116 -9.67 -5.07 -6.14
N ASN A 117 -8.65 -5.83 -5.74
CA ASN A 117 -8.85 -7.19 -5.21
C ASN A 117 -8.28 -7.39 -3.79
N GLY A 118 -7.73 -6.36 -3.18
CA GLY A 118 -7.17 -6.40 -1.83
C GLY A 118 -5.91 -7.28 -1.67
N ARG A 119 -5.29 -7.70 -2.78
CA ARG A 119 -4.12 -8.58 -2.74
C ARG A 119 -2.87 -7.79 -2.44
N VAL A 120 -2.01 -8.33 -1.58
CA VAL A 120 -0.66 -7.83 -1.41
C VAL A 120 0.14 -8.18 -2.67
N ILE A 121 0.59 -7.15 -3.41
CA ILE A 121 1.41 -7.29 -4.61
C ILE A 121 2.87 -7.48 -4.22
N ASN A 122 3.30 -6.73 -3.22
CA ASN A 122 4.66 -6.77 -2.71
C ASN A 122 4.71 -6.50 -1.21
N PHE A 123 5.70 -7.10 -0.56
CA PHE A 123 5.99 -6.91 0.86
C PHE A 123 7.50 -6.90 1.03
N ILE A 124 7.99 -5.93 1.78
CA ILE A 124 9.40 -5.84 2.13
C ILE A 124 9.60 -5.64 3.62
N THR A 125 10.71 -6.11 4.13
CA THR A 125 11.24 -5.75 5.44
C THR A 125 12.59 -5.08 5.22
N TYR A 126 12.76 -3.90 5.81
CA TYR A 126 13.98 -3.10 5.68
C TYR A 126 14.50 -2.74 7.08
N ASP A 127 15.71 -3.16 7.38
CA ASP A 127 16.39 -2.88 8.64
C ASP A 127 17.31 -1.66 8.49
N HIS A 128 17.22 -0.73 9.43
CA HIS A 128 18.02 0.48 9.46
C HIS A 128 18.73 0.63 10.81
N GLU A 129 20.03 0.45 10.82
CA GLU A 129 20.88 0.46 12.04
C GLU A 129 21.38 1.84 12.46
N LEU A 130 20.92 2.90 11.81
CA LEU A 130 21.38 4.26 12.04
C LEU A 130 20.33 5.11 12.77
N THR A 131 20.47 6.42 12.67
CA THR A 131 19.55 7.38 13.26
C THR A 131 18.20 7.44 12.54
N LEU A 132 17.17 7.93 13.24
CA LEU A 132 15.87 8.20 12.61
C LEU A 132 15.97 9.19 11.44
N GLU A 133 16.87 10.18 11.53
CA GLU A 133 17.16 11.09 10.42
C GLU A 133 17.72 10.35 9.20
N GLY A 134 18.59 9.37 9.42
CA GLY A 134 19.11 8.50 8.37
C GLY A 134 18.01 7.63 7.75
N LEU A 135 17.10 7.11 8.57
CA LEU A 135 15.91 6.40 8.09
C LEU A 135 15.03 7.31 7.24
N ASN A 136 14.77 8.54 7.71
CA ASN A 136 13.95 9.51 6.98
C ASN A 136 14.56 9.87 5.62
N THR A 137 15.85 10.13 5.54
CA THR A 137 16.51 10.60 4.31
C THR A 137 16.82 9.48 3.34
N ARG A 138 17.62 8.50 3.73
CA ARG A 138 18.07 7.39 2.86
C ARG A 138 17.22 6.15 3.00
N GLY A 139 16.72 5.88 4.20
CA GLY A 139 15.91 4.70 4.47
C GLY A 139 14.62 4.71 3.66
N MET A 140 13.87 5.81 3.68
CA MET A 140 12.61 5.93 2.92
C MET A 140 12.81 5.83 1.41
N HIS A 141 13.91 6.35 0.89
CA HIS A 141 14.29 6.13 -0.52
C HIS A 141 14.47 4.64 -0.83
N ASN A 142 15.27 3.93 -0.02
CA ASN A 142 15.54 2.52 -0.21
C ASN A 142 14.26 1.67 -0.07
N VAL A 143 13.39 2.01 0.89
CA VAL A 143 12.10 1.33 1.09
C VAL A 143 11.20 1.52 -0.13
N ALA A 144 11.09 2.75 -0.64
CA ALA A 144 10.28 3.06 -1.82
C ALA A 144 10.81 2.33 -3.06
N GLU A 145 12.11 2.38 -3.32
CA GLU A 145 12.74 1.70 -4.45
C GLU A 145 12.53 0.18 -4.37
N GLN A 146 12.80 -0.45 -3.22
CA GLN A 146 12.63 -1.89 -3.05
C GLN A 146 11.15 -2.31 -3.17
N LEU A 147 10.23 -1.55 -2.57
CA LEU A 147 8.82 -1.87 -2.62
C LEU A 147 8.26 -1.79 -4.05
N MET A 148 8.73 -0.85 -4.86
CA MET A 148 8.23 -0.63 -6.21
C MET A 148 8.99 -1.44 -7.28
N SER A 149 10.27 -1.79 -7.05
CA SER A 149 11.09 -2.54 -8.00
C SER A 149 10.82 -4.04 -8.00
N SER A 150 10.44 -4.60 -6.86
CA SER A 150 10.19 -6.03 -6.72
C SER A 150 8.80 -6.39 -7.27
N ARG A 151 8.64 -6.40 -8.58
CA ARG A 151 7.51 -7.07 -9.24
C ARG A 151 7.71 -8.60 -9.19
N VAL A 152 7.98 -9.13 -8.02
CA VAL A 152 7.82 -10.55 -7.80
C VAL A 152 6.34 -10.73 -7.53
N PRO A 153 5.58 -11.49 -8.34
CA PRO A 153 4.30 -11.99 -7.89
C PRO A 153 4.65 -12.92 -6.73
N MET A 154 4.73 -12.39 -5.54
CA MET A 154 4.63 -13.23 -4.37
C MET A 154 3.19 -13.72 -4.41
N GLU A 155 2.96 -14.88 -5.06
CA GLU A 155 1.83 -15.72 -4.73
C GLU A 155 2.01 -16.13 -3.27
N VAL A 156 1.88 -15.16 -2.38
CA VAL A 156 1.50 -15.44 -1.02
C VAL A 156 0.12 -16.04 -1.18
N HIS A 157 0.07 -17.35 -1.26
CA HIS A 157 -1.12 -18.11 -1.01
C HIS A 157 -1.46 -17.91 0.47
N LEU A 158 -1.83 -16.66 0.82
CA LEU A 158 -2.74 -16.46 1.90
C LEU A 158 -4.02 -17.12 1.40
N ARG A 159 -4.18 -18.40 1.73
CA ARG A 159 -5.48 -19.05 1.76
C ARG A 159 -6.29 -18.35 2.86
N GLN A 160 -6.58 -17.09 2.64
CA GLN A 160 -7.65 -16.40 3.32
C GLN A 160 -8.92 -16.84 2.61
N ASN A 161 -9.36 -18.03 2.96
CA ASN A 161 -10.75 -18.38 2.80
C ASN A 161 -11.51 -17.42 3.74
N LEU A 162 -11.79 -16.22 3.29
CA LEU A 162 -12.75 -15.33 3.93
C LEU A 162 -14.12 -15.98 3.76
N VAL A 163 -14.49 -16.78 4.72
CA VAL A 163 -15.83 -17.35 4.77
C VAL A 163 -16.73 -16.33 5.47
N TYR A 164 -17.53 -15.61 4.69
CA TYR A 164 -18.60 -14.78 5.23
C TYR A 164 -19.71 -15.68 5.76
N ILE A 165 -19.80 -15.84 7.08
CA ILE A 165 -20.89 -16.60 7.70
C ILE A 165 -21.91 -15.63 8.25
N LYS A 166 -23.07 -15.56 7.62
CA LYS A 166 -24.21 -14.79 8.10
C LYS A 166 -25.16 -15.73 8.87
N SER A 167 -25.29 -15.52 10.17
CA SER A 167 -26.22 -16.31 10.99
C SER A 167 -27.58 -15.60 11.15
N LYS A 168 -28.68 -16.39 11.14
CA LYS A 168 -29.99 -15.96 11.62
C LYS A 168 -30.44 -16.92 12.72
N PRO A 169 -30.69 -16.43 13.95
CA PRO A 169 -30.57 -15.05 14.43
C PRO A 169 -29.09 -14.60 14.57
N SER A 170 -28.87 -13.28 14.59
CA SER A 170 -27.56 -12.68 14.80
C SER A 170 -27.02 -13.04 16.18
N GLY A 171 -25.70 -13.28 16.29
CA GLY A 171 -25.06 -13.65 17.58
C GLY A 171 -24.80 -15.14 17.76
N ALA A 172 -24.95 -15.96 16.71
CA ALA A 172 -24.56 -17.37 16.79
C ALA A 172 -23.04 -17.50 16.98
N MET A 173 -22.65 -18.32 17.91
CA MET A 173 -21.24 -18.62 18.19
C MET A 173 -20.69 -19.56 17.11
N LEU A 174 -19.65 -19.12 16.40
CA LEU A 174 -18.97 -19.95 15.40
C LEU A 174 -17.84 -20.74 16.06
N ARG A 175 -17.82 -22.04 15.88
CA ARG A 175 -16.76 -22.92 16.37
C ARG A 175 -16.02 -23.51 15.17
N VAL A 176 -14.70 -23.26 15.09
CA VAL A 176 -13.84 -23.85 14.07
C VAL A 176 -12.79 -24.71 14.78
N GLY A 177 -12.93 -26.02 14.70
CA GLY A 177 -12.10 -26.95 15.48
C GLY A 177 -12.30 -26.76 16.98
N ASN A 178 -11.23 -26.51 17.72
CA ASN A 178 -11.26 -26.25 19.16
C ASN A 178 -11.38 -24.79 19.54
N ASP A 179 -11.33 -23.88 18.56
CA ASP A 179 -11.37 -22.45 18.79
C ASP A 179 -12.79 -21.90 18.62
N THR A 180 -13.17 -21.04 19.56
CA THR A 180 -14.46 -20.35 19.52
C THR A 180 -14.22 -18.92 19.03
N LEU A 181 -14.76 -18.59 17.84
CA LEU A 181 -14.71 -17.26 17.30
C LEU A 181 -15.94 -16.49 17.75
N SER A 182 -15.77 -15.47 18.59
CA SER A 182 -16.83 -14.51 18.91
C SER A 182 -16.95 -13.55 17.74
N GLY A 183 -17.94 -13.75 16.89
CA GLY A 183 -18.22 -12.86 15.78
C GLY A 183 -18.83 -11.56 16.27
N VAL A 184 -18.27 -10.44 15.82
CA VAL A 184 -18.95 -9.15 15.83
C VAL A 184 -19.83 -9.10 14.59
N THR A 185 -21.12 -8.94 14.78
CA THR A 185 -22.09 -8.65 13.71
C THR A 185 -22.07 -7.20 13.37
#